data_7b02c3944b9ae319980f6fa4f35dabab
#
_entry.id   7b02c3944b9ae319980f6fa4f35dabab
#
_cell.length_a   1.000
_cell.length_b   1.000
_cell.length_c   1.000
_cell.angle_alpha   90.00
_cell.angle_beta   90.00
_cell.angle_gamma   90.00
#
_symmetry.space_group_name_H-M   'P 1'
#
loop_
_entity.id
_entity.type
_entity.pdbx_description
1 polymer ?
#
loop_
_entity_poly.entity_id
_entity_poly.type
_entity_poly.pdbx_seq_one_letter_code
_entity_poly.pdbx_strand_id
1 'polypeptide(L)'
;VEILRGGARVGEIKSIEAPTIDVSATAAIKASMAGTFCYSPLLEPLQDELKIYLTINGVEYPMGVYLISNVRDEYEDGAHHISIEAYDRCYRVQQARTESVLHLSAGANYVETVKGLLTAAGIAMVVAAPTDNVLATDREDWQTGTDYLTIVNELLGEINYQELWFSADGYAMLQPINNPTAENVDHTYTAGEGASVLLPEMTAETDAYDKANVFVVICSNPDYPAPMVATAVNDSLLSPFSTVRRGRRITSVTRVNNIANQTELQAYAQRLMYESMMATETLTLRTAVLPGHGVNDVVAIIHPQAQGIYQEVGWSATLAPGQEMTHELRRSVIHV
;
A
#
# COMPACT_ATOMS: atom_id res chain seq x y z
N VAL A 1 1.29 -23.75 3.84
CA VAL A 1 1.88 -22.83 2.87
C VAL A 1 2.00 -23.53 1.53
N GLU A 2 1.45 -22.97 0.50
CA GLU A 2 1.55 -23.52 -0.86
C GLU A 2 2.79 -22.99 -1.58
N ILE A 3 3.41 -23.85 -2.37
CA ILE A 3 4.49 -23.52 -3.29
C ILE A 3 3.86 -23.29 -4.66
N LEU A 4 4.09 -22.11 -5.23
CA LEU A 4 3.60 -21.74 -6.56
C LEU A 4 4.78 -21.59 -7.53
N ARG A 5 4.71 -22.24 -8.69
CA ARG A 5 5.68 -22.10 -9.79
C ARG A 5 4.96 -21.65 -11.05
N GLY A 6 5.30 -20.48 -11.56
CA GLY A 6 4.62 -19.89 -12.71
C GLY A 6 3.11 -19.65 -12.45
N GLY A 7 2.71 -19.40 -11.20
CA GLY A 7 1.32 -19.22 -10.79
C GLY A 7 0.55 -20.52 -10.52
N ALA A 8 1.11 -21.70 -10.80
CA ALA A 8 0.48 -22.99 -10.54
C ALA A 8 1.00 -23.60 -9.22
N ARG A 9 0.11 -24.21 -8.45
CA ARG A 9 0.49 -24.95 -7.23
C ARG A 9 1.28 -26.21 -7.60
N VAL A 10 2.50 -26.35 -7.07
CA VAL A 10 3.37 -27.51 -7.26
C VAL A 10 3.52 -28.37 -6.03
N GLY A 11 3.20 -27.85 -4.86
CA GLY A 11 3.27 -28.57 -3.59
C GLY A 11 2.96 -27.71 -2.38
N GLU A 12 3.33 -28.24 -1.22
CA GLU A 12 3.20 -27.54 0.06
C GLU A 12 4.49 -27.66 0.86
N ILE A 13 4.75 -26.63 1.66
CA ILE A 13 5.82 -26.61 2.66
C ILE A 13 5.20 -26.41 4.03
N LYS A 14 5.69 -27.14 5.01
CA LYS A 14 5.18 -27.08 6.38
C LYS A 14 5.98 -26.06 7.19
N SER A 15 5.28 -25.13 7.82
CA SER A 15 5.85 -24.20 8.80
C SER A 15 6.25 -24.94 10.07
N ILE A 16 7.42 -24.63 10.60
CA ILE A 16 7.91 -25.05 11.91
C ILE A 16 7.56 -23.96 12.92
N GLU A 17 7.92 -22.74 12.59
CA GLU A 17 7.48 -21.55 13.30
C GLU A 17 6.47 -20.82 12.43
N ALA A 18 5.46 -20.25 13.08
CA ALA A 18 4.45 -19.51 12.37
C ALA A 18 5.08 -18.30 11.66
N PRO A 19 4.79 -18.08 10.38
CA PRO A 19 5.34 -16.93 9.66
C PRO A 19 4.79 -15.62 10.22
N THR A 20 5.64 -14.60 10.20
CA THR A 20 5.26 -13.22 10.48
C THR A 20 5.09 -12.49 9.15
N ILE A 21 4.04 -11.69 9.04
CA ILE A 21 3.75 -10.83 7.90
C ILE A 21 3.74 -9.39 8.39
N ASP A 22 4.44 -8.53 7.66
CA ASP A 22 4.47 -7.09 7.86
C ASP A 22 3.97 -6.39 6.60
N VAL A 23 3.01 -5.49 6.75
CA VAL A 23 2.43 -4.69 5.66
C VAL A 23 2.59 -3.22 5.95
N SER A 24 3.01 -2.45 4.96
CA SER A 24 3.16 -1.00 5.05
C SER A 24 2.75 -0.31 3.74
N ALA A 25 1.73 0.53 3.82
CA ALA A 25 1.26 1.34 2.70
C ALA A 25 2.31 2.35 2.21
N THR A 26 3.24 2.76 3.08
CA THR A 26 4.25 3.77 2.77
C THR A 26 5.55 3.19 2.23
N ALA A 27 5.74 1.88 2.31
CA ALA A 27 6.91 1.21 1.74
C ALA A 27 6.75 1.01 0.23
N ALA A 28 7.86 0.97 -0.52
CA ALA A 28 7.83 0.68 -1.95
C ALA A 28 7.34 -0.75 -2.24
N ILE A 29 7.84 -1.72 -1.47
CA ILE A 29 7.33 -3.10 -1.44
C ILE A 29 6.36 -3.16 -0.26
N LYS A 30 5.09 -3.47 -0.52
CA LYS A 30 4.01 -3.27 0.44
C LYS A 30 3.96 -4.33 1.52
N ALA A 31 4.41 -5.56 1.23
CA ALA A 31 4.37 -6.64 2.22
C ALA A 31 5.64 -7.47 2.22
N SER A 32 6.02 -7.92 3.41
CA SER A 32 7.09 -8.89 3.62
C SER A 32 6.62 -10.05 4.50
N MET A 33 7.28 -11.19 4.36
CA MET A 33 7.04 -12.39 5.15
C MET A 33 8.37 -12.99 5.59
N ALA A 34 8.44 -13.41 6.85
CA ALA A 34 9.56 -14.19 7.38
C ALA A 34 9.03 -15.41 8.14
N GLY A 35 9.70 -16.56 8.00
CA GLY A 35 9.30 -17.77 8.70
C GLY A 35 10.30 -18.91 8.55
N THR A 36 10.17 -19.92 9.42
CA THR A 36 10.99 -21.14 9.40
C THR A 36 10.14 -22.32 8.97
N PHE A 37 10.64 -23.08 8.02
CA PHE A 37 9.90 -24.17 7.36
C PHE A 37 10.71 -25.47 7.35
N CYS A 38 10.02 -26.60 7.26
CA CYS A 38 10.67 -27.86 6.95
C CYS A 38 11.28 -27.81 5.56
N TYR A 39 12.49 -28.29 5.39
CA TYR A 39 13.07 -28.44 4.06
C TYR A 39 12.16 -29.29 3.16
N SER A 40 11.99 -28.86 1.93
CA SER A 40 11.26 -29.59 0.89
C SER A 40 12.06 -29.60 -0.41
N PRO A 41 12.32 -30.77 -0.99
CA PRO A 41 13.00 -30.88 -2.29
C PRO A 41 12.13 -30.37 -3.45
N LEU A 42 10.86 -30.08 -3.22
CA LEU A 42 9.95 -29.50 -4.21
C LEU A 42 10.18 -28.00 -4.37
N LEU A 43 10.74 -27.35 -3.34
CA LEU A 43 10.96 -25.90 -3.34
C LEU A 43 12.19 -25.55 -4.16
N GLU A 44 11.99 -24.71 -5.17
CA GLU A 44 13.05 -24.07 -5.96
C GLU A 44 13.05 -22.55 -5.69
N PRO A 45 13.83 -22.06 -4.71
CA PRO A 45 13.72 -20.70 -4.20
C PRO A 45 13.88 -19.60 -5.25
N LEU A 46 14.61 -19.86 -6.34
CA LEU A 46 14.82 -18.88 -7.41
C LEU A 46 13.65 -18.77 -8.40
N GLN A 47 12.68 -19.68 -8.33
CA GLN A 47 11.56 -19.75 -9.27
C GLN A 47 10.20 -19.68 -8.59
N ASP A 48 10.14 -20.11 -7.31
CA ASP A 48 8.91 -20.33 -6.60
C ASP A 48 8.46 -19.11 -5.80
N GLU A 49 7.17 -18.99 -5.65
CA GLU A 49 6.49 -18.07 -4.74
C GLU A 49 5.80 -18.88 -3.64
N LEU A 50 5.63 -18.30 -2.47
CA LEU A 50 4.92 -18.90 -1.35
C LEU A 50 3.57 -18.20 -1.18
N LYS A 51 2.47 -18.98 -1.24
CA LYS A 51 1.14 -18.50 -0.86
C LYS A 51 0.83 -18.92 0.56
N ILE A 52 0.64 -17.94 1.42
CA ILE A 52 0.41 -18.15 2.85
C ILE A 52 -1.10 -18.21 3.11
N TYR A 53 -1.51 -19.11 3.99
CA TYR A 53 -2.88 -19.21 4.46
C TYR A 53 -2.93 -19.23 5.99
N LEU A 54 -3.91 -18.53 6.52
CA LEU A 54 -4.32 -18.63 7.92
C LEU A 54 -5.58 -19.50 7.99
N THR A 55 -5.57 -20.54 8.81
CA THR A 55 -6.73 -21.41 9.01
C THR A 55 -7.42 -21.06 10.33
N ILE A 56 -8.67 -20.61 10.27
CA ILE A 56 -9.51 -20.31 11.43
C ILE A 56 -10.76 -21.17 11.38
N ASN A 57 -10.97 -22.00 12.40
CA ASN A 57 -12.14 -22.89 12.48
C ASN A 57 -12.33 -23.79 11.22
N GLY A 58 -11.23 -24.21 10.60
CA GLY A 58 -11.24 -25.06 9.41
C GLY A 58 -11.49 -24.31 8.09
N VAL A 59 -11.58 -22.99 8.11
CA VAL A 59 -11.64 -22.13 6.93
C VAL A 59 -10.27 -21.54 6.65
N GLU A 60 -9.80 -21.66 5.42
CA GLU A 60 -8.53 -21.10 4.97
C GLU A 60 -8.72 -19.71 4.39
N TYR A 61 -7.91 -18.76 4.87
CA TYR A 61 -7.89 -17.38 4.43
C TYR A 61 -6.53 -17.08 3.82
N PRO A 62 -6.44 -16.58 2.59
CA PRO A 62 -5.18 -16.17 1.99
C PRO A 62 -4.61 -14.95 2.74
N MET A 63 -3.30 -14.97 2.97
CA MET A 63 -2.56 -13.92 3.68
C MET A 63 -1.46 -13.28 2.80
N GLY A 64 -1.42 -13.59 1.53
CA GLY A 64 -0.48 -13.04 0.57
C GLY A 64 0.24 -14.08 -0.26
N VAL A 65 0.85 -13.58 -1.35
CA VAL A 65 1.74 -14.34 -2.23
C VAL A 65 3.09 -13.64 -2.25
N TYR A 66 4.12 -14.35 -1.88
CA TYR A 66 5.45 -13.80 -1.61
C TYR A 66 6.52 -14.44 -2.50
N LEU A 67 7.33 -13.61 -3.13
CA LEU A 67 8.52 -14.00 -3.88
C LEU A 67 9.68 -14.17 -2.89
N ILE A 68 10.33 -15.33 -2.90
CA ILE A 68 11.45 -15.62 -2.01
C ILE A 68 12.64 -14.72 -2.36
N SER A 69 13.18 -14.04 -1.35
CA SER A 69 14.34 -13.14 -1.50
C SER A 69 15.59 -13.69 -0.85
N ASN A 70 15.43 -14.43 0.24
CA ASN A 70 16.54 -15.05 0.96
C ASN A 70 16.13 -16.40 1.54
N VAL A 71 17.04 -17.36 1.48
CA VAL A 71 16.88 -18.67 2.11
C VAL A 71 18.16 -19.00 2.88
N ARG A 72 17.99 -19.42 4.12
CA ARG A 72 19.05 -19.88 4.99
C ARG A 72 18.78 -21.32 5.39
N ASP A 73 19.68 -22.21 5.04
CA ASP A 73 19.64 -23.60 5.48
C ASP A 73 20.13 -23.71 6.92
N GLU A 74 19.37 -24.42 7.76
CA GLU A 74 19.66 -24.68 9.16
C GLU A 74 19.62 -26.18 9.43
N TYR A 75 20.67 -26.67 10.04
CA TYR A 75 20.81 -28.09 10.39
C TYR A 75 20.95 -28.22 11.90
N GLU A 76 19.93 -28.75 12.56
CA GLU A 76 19.89 -28.91 13.99
C GLU A 76 19.38 -30.32 14.34
N ASP A 77 20.11 -31.03 15.21
CA ASP A 77 19.77 -32.39 15.70
C ASP A 77 19.39 -33.38 14.58
N GLY A 78 20.02 -33.27 13.42
CA GLY A 78 19.76 -34.13 12.26
C GLY A 78 18.51 -33.76 11.45
N ALA A 79 17.81 -32.69 11.83
CA ALA A 79 16.74 -32.11 11.03
C ALA A 79 17.28 -31.00 10.11
N HIS A 80 16.69 -30.87 8.92
CA HIS A 80 16.98 -29.81 7.97
C HIS A 80 15.80 -28.86 7.90
N HIS A 81 16.01 -27.61 8.29
CA HIS A 81 15.07 -26.51 8.27
C HIS A 81 15.54 -25.42 7.33
N ILE A 82 14.62 -24.58 6.88
CA ILE A 82 14.95 -23.43 6.06
C ILE A 82 14.24 -22.19 6.62
N SER A 83 15.01 -21.15 6.91
CA SER A 83 14.49 -19.83 7.20
C SER A 83 14.36 -19.06 5.92
N ILE A 84 13.18 -18.50 5.66
CA ILE A 84 12.84 -17.79 4.42
C ILE A 84 12.44 -16.36 4.76
N GLU A 85 13.00 -15.40 4.00
CA GLU A 85 12.51 -14.05 3.87
C GLU A 85 11.95 -13.87 2.46
N ALA A 86 10.78 -13.28 2.36
CA ALA A 86 10.09 -13.10 1.09
C ALA A 86 9.32 -11.77 1.07
N TYR A 87 9.11 -11.25 -0.12
CA TYR A 87 8.41 -10.00 -0.37
C TYR A 87 7.22 -10.22 -1.30
N ASP A 88 6.22 -9.34 -1.23
CA ASP A 88 5.11 -9.39 -2.18
C ASP A 88 5.59 -9.19 -3.64
N ARG A 89 4.67 -9.30 -4.56
CA ARG A 89 4.98 -9.21 -6.00
C ARG A 89 5.43 -7.82 -6.47
N CYS A 90 5.31 -6.76 -5.64
CA CYS A 90 5.97 -5.48 -5.91
C CYS A 90 7.47 -5.65 -6.08
N TYR A 91 8.09 -6.58 -5.33
CA TYR A 91 9.50 -6.90 -5.48
C TYR A 91 9.85 -7.42 -6.88
N ARG A 92 9.00 -8.26 -7.48
CA ARG A 92 9.17 -8.72 -8.86
C ARG A 92 9.10 -7.57 -9.86
N VAL A 93 8.16 -6.65 -9.67
CA VAL A 93 8.01 -5.46 -10.52
C VAL A 93 9.20 -4.51 -10.37
N GLN A 94 9.76 -4.39 -9.16
CA GLN A 94 10.98 -3.60 -8.89
C GLN A 94 12.23 -4.23 -9.53
N GLN A 95 12.34 -5.55 -9.58
CA GLN A 95 13.45 -6.24 -10.22
C GLN A 95 13.42 -6.11 -11.75
N ALA A 96 12.23 -5.99 -12.35
CA ALA A 96 12.08 -5.72 -13.77
C ALA A 96 12.50 -4.28 -14.08
N ARG A 97 13.38 -4.11 -15.06
CA ARG A 97 13.95 -2.81 -15.43
C ARG A 97 13.88 -2.58 -16.93
N THR A 98 13.85 -1.32 -17.33
CA THR A 98 13.95 -0.95 -18.75
C THR A 98 15.31 -1.35 -19.33
N GLU A 99 15.31 -2.10 -20.43
CA GLU A 99 16.53 -2.47 -21.17
C GLU A 99 16.95 -1.41 -22.19
N SER A 100 16.04 -0.48 -22.48
CA SER A 100 16.24 0.67 -23.35
C SER A 100 15.48 1.86 -22.81
N VAL A 101 15.68 3.03 -23.36
CA VAL A 101 14.86 4.21 -23.05
C VAL A 101 13.39 3.89 -23.34
N LEU A 102 12.52 4.12 -22.35
CA LEU A 102 11.09 3.92 -22.50
C LEU A 102 10.40 5.25 -22.78
N HIS A 103 9.81 5.33 -23.94
CA HIS A 103 9.03 6.47 -24.41
C HIS A 103 7.54 6.16 -24.39
N LEU A 104 6.73 7.10 -23.91
CA LEU A 104 5.26 7.04 -23.98
C LEU A 104 4.74 8.27 -24.74
N SER A 105 4.04 8.01 -25.84
CA SER A 105 3.45 9.08 -26.66
C SER A 105 2.12 9.57 -26.12
N ALA A 106 1.78 10.80 -26.44
CA ALA A 106 0.48 11.38 -26.20
C ALA A 106 -0.66 10.45 -26.65
N GLY A 107 -1.76 10.42 -25.90
CA GLY A 107 -2.91 9.56 -26.15
C GLY A 107 -2.82 8.16 -25.56
N ALA A 108 -1.69 7.74 -24.99
CA ALA A 108 -1.60 6.47 -24.27
C ALA A 108 -2.48 6.48 -23.01
N ASN A 109 -3.30 5.44 -22.81
CA ASN A 109 -4.11 5.30 -21.61
C ASN A 109 -3.23 4.83 -20.44
N TYR A 110 -3.34 5.48 -19.30
CA TYR A 110 -2.51 5.22 -18.13
C TYR A 110 -2.64 3.79 -17.60
N VAL A 111 -3.86 3.32 -17.39
CA VAL A 111 -4.11 1.97 -16.83
C VAL A 111 -3.69 0.88 -17.81
N GLU A 112 -3.95 1.03 -19.11
CA GLU A 112 -3.53 0.04 -20.11
C GLU A 112 -2.00 0.01 -20.25
N THR A 113 -1.32 1.15 -20.14
CA THR A 113 0.14 1.23 -20.12
C THR A 113 0.71 0.47 -18.90
N VAL A 114 0.15 0.74 -17.71
CA VAL A 114 0.56 0.04 -16.48
C VAL A 114 0.34 -1.47 -16.60
N LYS A 115 -0.80 -1.92 -17.12
CA LYS A 115 -1.05 -3.37 -17.37
C LYS A 115 0.00 -3.98 -18.31
N GLY A 116 0.42 -3.23 -19.33
CA GLY A 116 1.49 -3.65 -20.25
C GLY A 116 2.82 -3.86 -19.52
N LEU A 117 3.22 -2.92 -18.66
CA LEU A 117 4.43 -2.99 -17.85
C LEU A 117 4.36 -4.16 -16.84
N LEU A 118 3.23 -4.34 -16.17
CA LEU A 118 3.02 -5.46 -15.25
C LEU A 118 3.12 -6.81 -15.97
N THR A 119 2.53 -6.92 -17.17
CA THR A 119 2.64 -8.12 -18.01
C THR A 119 4.10 -8.40 -18.40
N ALA A 120 4.85 -7.37 -18.77
CA ALA A 120 6.28 -7.49 -19.09
C ALA A 120 7.11 -7.92 -17.86
N ALA A 121 6.70 -7.52 -16.64
CA ALA A 121 7.29 -8.00 -15.39
C ALA A 121 6.81 -9.42 -14.98
N GLY A 122 5.96 -10.06 -15.79
CA GLY A 122 5.44 -11.40 -15.50
C GLY A 122 4.24 -11.42 -14.54
N ILE A 123 3.55 -10.31 -14.37
CA ILE A 123 2.32 -10.17 -13.58
C ILE A 123 1.12 -10.20 -14.53
N ALA A 124 0.39 -11.31 -14.53
CA ALA A 124 -0.78 -11.50 -15.42
C ALA A 124 -2.12 -11.19 -14.73
N MET A 125 -2.18 -11.29 -13.41
CA MET A 125 -3.42 -11.10 -12.65
C MET A 125 -3.54 -9.66 -12.17
N VAL A 126 -4.41 -8.87 -12.83
CA VAL A 126 -4.60 -7.45 -12.54
C VAL A 126 -6.08 -7.16 -12.35
N VAL A 127 -6.43 -6.51 -11.24
CA VAL A 127 -7.74 -5.90 -10.99
C VAL A 127 -7.57 -4.40 -11.08
N ALA A 128 -8.21 -3.78 -12.05
CA ALA A 128 -8.05 -2.37 -12.33
C ALA A 128 -9.40 -1.65 -12.40
N ALA A 129 -9.53 -0.53 -11.71
CA ALA A 129 -10.58 0.42 -11.97
C ALA A 129 -10.33 1.05 -13.36
N PRO A 130 -11.35 1.19 -14.22
CA PRO A 130 -11.18 1.82 -15.52
C PRO A 130 -10.96 3.33 -15.40
N THR A 131 -10.21 3.90 -16.36
CA THR A 131 -10.06 5.34 -16.49
C THR A 131 -10.05 5.74 -17.97
N ASP A 132 -10.63 6.90 -18.27
CA ASP A 132 -10.54 7.54 -19.58
C ASP A 132 -9.31 8.46 -19.67
N ASN A 133 -8.53 8.61 -18.61
CA ASN A 133 -7.34 9.44 -18.60
C ASN A 133 -6.28 8.89 -19.55
N VAL A 134 -5.82 9.77 -20.43
CA VAL A 134 -4.74 9.53 -21.40
C VAL A 134 -3.66 10.59 -21.26
N LEU A 135 -2.44 10.26 -21.65
CA LEU A 135 -1.34 11.22 -21.71
C LEU A 135 -1.71 12.38 -22.62
N ALA A 136 -1.69 13.60 -22.10
CA ALA A 136 -2.03 14.80 -22.86
C ALA A 136 -0.92 15.20 -23.85
N THR A 137 0.33 14.90 -23.53
CA THR A 137 1.54 15.14 -24.32
C THR A 137 2.44 13.93 -24.27
N ASP A 138 3.46 13.89 -25.13
CA ASP A 138 4.54 12.92 -24.96
C ASP A 138 5.17 13.11 -23.57
N ARG A 139 5.45 12.01 -22.90
CA ARG A 139 6.07 12.05 -21.58
C ARG A 139 7.59 12.07 -21.70
N GLU A 140 8.25 12.72 -20.72
CA GLU A 140 9.70 12.59 -20.55
C GLU A 140 10.10 11.12 -20.42
N ASP A 141 11.12 10.72 -21.15
CA ASP A 141 11.56 9.34 -21.25
C ASP A 141 12.18 8.82 -19.95
N TRP A 142 11.81 7.60 -19.59
CA TRP A 142 12.56 6.88 -18.56
C TRP A 142 13.84 6.30 -19.13
N GLN A 143 14.93 6.53 -18.43
CA GLN A 143 16.23 6.05 -18.85
C GLN A 143 16.36 4.53 -18.69
N THR A 144 17.26 3.94 -19.46
CA THR A 144 17.65 2.54 -19.33
C THR A 144 18.03 2.23 -17.88
N GLY A 145 17.51 1.12 -17.33
CA GLY A 145 17.77 0.68 -15.97
C GLY A 145 16.76 1.19 -14.93
N THR A 146 15.79 2.03 -15.31
CA THR A 146 14.68 2.42 -14.42
C THR A 146 13.82 1.20 -14.12
N ASP A 147 13.51 0.96 -12.86
CA ASP A 147 12.66 -0.16 -12.47
C ASP A 147 11.18 0.12 -12.79
N TYR A 148 10.45 -0.98 -13.10
CA TYR A 148 9.05 -0.84 -13.50
C TYR A 148 8.14 -0.42 -12.34
N LEU A 149 8.49 -0.70 -11.09
CA LEU A 149 7.69 -0.27 -9.95
C LEU A 149 7.67 1.26 -9.82
N THR A 150 8.82 1.90 -10.01
CA THR A 150 8.94 3.36 -10.08
C THR A 150 8.06 3.93 -11.19
N ILE A 151 8.18 3.38 -12.42
CA ILE A 151 7.41 3.85 -13.59
C ILE A 151 5.90 3.67 -13.35
N VAL A 152 5.48 2.52 -12.85
CA VAL A 152 4.09 2.20 -12.55
C VAL A 152 3.52 3.17 -11.50
N ASN A 153 4.25 3.40 -10.41
CA ASN A 153 3.79 4.28 -9.33
C ASN A 153 3.74 5.76 -9.78
N GLU A 154 4.67 6.21 -10.63
CA GLU A 154 4.59 7.54 -11.23
C GLU A 154 3.33 7.69 -12.10
N LEU A 155 3.06 6.73 -13.00
CA LEU A 155 1.88 6.76 -13.85
C LEU A 155 0.57 6.72 -13.05
N LEU A 156 0.50 5.87 -12.02
CA LEU A 156 -0.66 5.81 -11.13
C LEU A 156 -0.86 7.10 -10.35
N GLY A 157 0.23 7.71 -9.88
CA GLY A 157 0.20 9.00 -9.18
C GLY A 157 -0.33 10.15 -10.05
N GLU A 158 -0.03 10.15 -11.35
CA GLU A 158 -0.47 11.17 -12.32
C GLU A 158 -2.00 11.18 -12.55
N ILE A 159 -2.68 10.08 -12.22
CA ILE A 159 -4.14 9.93 -12.29
C ILE A 159 -4.80 9.75 -10.93
N ASN A 160 -4.11 10.07 -9.83
CA ASN A 160 -4.58 9.95 -8.45
C ASN A 160 -5.03 8.52 -8.06
N TYR A 161 -4.32 7.51 -8.58
CA TYR A 161 -4.46 6.13 -8.13
C TYR A 161 -3.49 5.85 -6.98
N GLN A 162 -3.81 4.83 -6.19
CA GLN A 162 -2.91 4.28 -5.17
C GLN A 162 -1.65 3.74 -5.85
N GLU A 163 -0.52 3.79 -5.15
CA GLU A 163 0.66 3.04 -5.57
C GLU A 163 0.31 1.55 -5.71
N LEU A 164 1.01 0.86 -6.60
CA LEU A 164 0.81 -0.56 -6.84
C LEU A 164 0.90 -1.35 -5.53
N TRP A 165 -0.08 -2.20 -5.30
CA TRP A 165 -0.10 -3.17 -4.23
C TRP A 165 -0.73 -4.48 -4.71
N PHE A 166 -0.57 -5.55 -3.92
CA PHE A 166 -1.11 -6.86 -4.25
C PHE A 166 -2.09 -7.34 -3.19
N SER A 167 -3.23 -7.87 -3.65
CA SER A 167 -4.21 -8.49 -2.75
C SER A 167 -3.66 -9.77 -2.12
N ALA A 168 -4.32 -10.26 -1.08
CA ALA A 168 -3.96 -11.53 -0.42
C ALA A 168 -3.94 -12.74 -1.38
N ASP A 169 -4.69 -12.69 -2.47
CA ASP A 169 -4.67 -13.70 -3.53
C ASP A 169 -3.58 -13.48 -4.59
N GLY A 170 -2.83 -12.38 -4.50
CA GLY A 170 -1.73 -12.05 -5.41
C GLY A 170 -2.15 -11.33 -6.69
N TYR A 171 -3.32 -10.68 -6.72
CA TYR A 171 -3.72 -9.80 -7.81
C TYR A 171 -3.10 -8.42 -7.65
N ALA A 172 -2.53 -7.88 -8.71
CA ALA A 172 -2.13 -6.47 -8.78
C ALA A 172 -3.36 -5.58 -8.75
N MET A 173 -3.40 -4.60 -7.84
CA MET A 173 -4.54 -3.72 -7.62
C MET A 173 -4.22 -2.32 -8.14
N LEU A 174 -5.01 -1.85 -9.11
CA LEU A 174 -4.92 -0.51 -9.70
C LEU A 174 -6.23 0.22 -9.40
N GLN A 175 -6.25 1.01 -8.33
CA GLN A 175 -7.46 1.63 -7.81
C GLN A 175 -7.25 3.11 -7.49
N PRO A 176 -8.28 3.96 -7.67
CA PRO A 176 -8.22 5.36 -7.24
C PRO A 176 -7.95 5.47 -5.74
N ILE A 177 -7.30 6.57 -5.34
CA ILE A 177 -7.17 6.92 -3.94
C ILE A 177 -8.55 7.37 -3.43
N ASN A 178 -9.04 6.68 -2.40
CA ASN A 178 -10.26 7.03 -1.70
C ASN A 178 -9.93 7.53 -0.29
N ASN A 179 -10.53 8.66 0.07
CA ASN A 179 -10.42 9.16 1.44
C ASN A 179 -11.28 8.31 2.39
N PRO A 180 -10.81 8.04 3.63
CA PRO A 180 -11.60 7.35 4.63
C PRO A 180 -12.89 8.11 4.97
N THR A 181 -14.01 7.44 4.83
CA THR A 181 -15.35 7.95 5.17
C THR A 181 -16.17 6.85 5.83
N ALA A 182 -17.31 7.21 6.42
CA ALA A 182 -18.23 6.23 7.01
C ALA A 182 -18.86 5.28 5.97
N GLU A 183 -18.81 5.65 4.70
CA GLU A 183 -19.43 4.89 3.61
C GLU A 183 -18.51 3.79 3.06
N ASN A 184 -17.19 3.92 3.27
CA ASN A 184 -16.19 2.98 2.74
C ASN A 184 -15.38 2.26 3.83
N VAL A 185 -15.99 2.01 5.00
CA VAL A 185 -15.37 1.27 6.11
C VAL A 185 -15.27 -0.20 5.76
N ASP A 186 -14.03 -0.73 5.77
CA ASP A 186 -13.72 -2.14 5.56
C ASP A 186 -13.82 -2.95 6.86
N HIS A 187 -13.31 -2.38 7.97
CA HIS A 187 -13.29 -3.04 9.27
C HIS A 187 -13.83 -2.14 10.38
N THR A 188 -14.53 -2.72 11.36
CA THR A 188 -15.02 -2.00 12.53
C THR A 188 -14.59 -2.70 13.81
N TYR A 189 -13.89 -1.97 14.68
CA TYR A 189 -13.46 -2.45 15.98
C TYR A 189 -14.16 -1.70 17.09
N THR A 190 -14.87 -2.47 17.93
CA THR A 190 -15.64 -1.92 19.06
C THR A 190 -15.05 -2.40 20.37
N ALA A 191 -14.80 -1.50 21.31
CA ALA A 191 -14.44 -1.87 22.67
C ALA A 191 -15.63 -2.42 23.44
N GLY A 192 -15.45 -3.50 24.19
CA GLY A 192 -16.48 -4.06 25.05
C GLY A 192 -16.45 -5.59 25.11
N GLU A 193 -17.08 -6.15 26.15
CA GLU A 193 -17.15 -7.60 26.33
C GLU A 193 -18.00 -8.27 25.23
N GLY A 194 -17.49 -9.36 24.68
CA GLY A 194 -18.21 -10.29 23.82
C GLY A 194 -18.31 -9.97 22.33
N ALA A 195 -17.96 -8.77 21.91
CA ALA A 195 -18.04 -8.36 20.50
C ALA A 195 -16.71 -7.88 19.92
N SER A 196 -15.69 -7.69 20.75
CA SER A 196 -14.44 -7.06 20.36
C SER A 196 -13.27 -8.02 20.33
N VAL A 197 -12.53 -7.97 19.24
CA VAL A 197 -11.18 -8.54 19.14
C VAL A 197 -10.10 -7.50 19.47
N LEU A 198 -10.51 -6.28 19.83
CA LEU A 198 -9.64 -5.17 20.19
C LEU A 198 -9.06 -5.38 21.60
N LEU A 199 -7.75 -5.32 21.70
CA LEU A 199 -7.04 -5.38 22.98
C LEU A 199 -7.04 -4.02 23.67
N PRO A 200 -6.88 -3.99 25.03
CA PRO A 200 -7.07 -2.75 25.80
C PRO A 200 -5.99 -1.69 25.55
N GLU A 201 -4.82 -2.11 25.08
CA GLU A 201 -3.67 -1.21 24.92
C GLU A 201 -3.71 -0.51 23.57
N MET A 202 -3.69 0.82 23.62
CA MET A 202 -3.61 1.70 22.47
C MET A 202 -2.67 2.86 22.74
N THR A 203 -1.96 3.30 21.70
CA THR A 203 -1.13 4.51 21.75
C THR A 203 -1.57 5.47 20.67
N ALA A 204 -1.89 6.70 21.06
CA ALA A 204 -2.20 7.78 20.13
C ALA A 204 -1.08 8.82 20.16
N GLU A 205 -0.57 9.17 19.00
CA GLU A 205 0.46 10.19 18.81
C GLU A 205 -0.07 11.26 17.87
N THR A 206 0.13 12.53 18.24
CA THR A 206 -0.26 13.66 17.41
C THR A 206 0.95 14.49 17.05
N ASP A 207 1.33 14.49 15.77
CA ASP A 207 2.36 15.37 15.22
C ASP A 207 1.71 16.61 14.60
N ALA A 208 1.92 17.75 15.28
CA ALA A 208 1.15 18.97 15.00
C ALA A 208 1.98 20.17 14.55
N TYR A 209 3.29 20.17 14.77
CA TYR A 209 4.03 21.45 14.82
C TYR A 209 4.31 22.05 13.43
N ASP A 210 4.78 21.28 12.46
CA ASP A 210 5.26 21.79 11.16
C ASP A 210 4.31 21.50 9.98
N LYS A 211 3.07 21.14 10.26
CA LYS A 211 2.11 20.78 9.19
C LYS A 211 1.69 21.99 8.37
N ALA A 212 1.89 21.89 7.06
CA ALA A 212 1.38 22.87 6.09
C ALA A 212 -0.17 22.89 6.09
N ASN A 213 -0.74 24.04 5.77
CA ASN A 213 -2.17 24.23 5.60
C ASN A 213 -2.54 24.88 4.26
N VAL A 214 -1.56 25.14 3.42
CA VAL A 214 -1.71 25.57 2.02
C VAL A 214 -0.80 24.70 1.17
N PHE A 215 -1.36 24.09 0.15
CA PHE A 215 -0.66 23.18 -0.75
C PHE A 215 -0.73 23.73 -2.17
N VAL A 216 0.41 24.10 -2.72
CA VAL A 216 0.53 24.58 -4.08
C VAL A 216 1.24 23.52 -4.91
N VAL A 217 0.61 23.05 -5.96
CA VAL A 217 1.21 22.11 -6.91
C VAL A 217 1.41 22.82 -8.23
N ILE A 218 2.61 22.71 -8.77
CA ILE A 218 3.01 23.31 -10.04
C ILE A 218 3.43 22.19 -10.98
N CYS A 219 2.76 22.08 -12.13
CA CYS A 219 3.21 21.24 -13.23
C CYS A 219 3.92 22.11 -14.26
N SER A 220 5.22 21.87 -14.45
CA SER A 220 6.09 22.66 -15.35
C SER A 220 6.59 21.78 -16.50
N ASN A 221 5.67 21.16 -17.25
CA ASN A 221 6.03 20.46 -18.46
C ASN A 221 6.28 21.48 -19.59
N PRO A 222 7.47 21.45 -20.27
CA PRO A 222 7.77 22.35 -21.38
C PRO A 222 6.81 22.22 -22.57
N ASP A 223 6.15 21.09 -22.73
CA ASP A 223 5.22 20.80 -23.82
C ASP A 223 3.82 21.39 -23.59
N TYR A 224 3.56 21.89 -22.39
CA TYR A 224 2.32 22.63 -22.13
C TYR A 224 2.44 24.11 -22.49
N PRO A 225 1.37 24.73 -23.02
CA PRO A 225 1.38 26.15 -23.39
C PRO A 225 1.72 27.11 -22.24
N ALA A 226 1.44 26.69 -21.00
CA ALA A 226 1.77 27.40 -19.78
C ALA A 226 1.83 26.41 -18.60
N PRO A 227 2.61 26.69 -17.55
CA PRO A 227 2.59 25.90 -16.32
C PRO A 227 1.18 25.83 -15.73
N MET A 228 0.73 24.63 -15.38
CA MET A 228 -0.51 24.46 -14.63
C MET A 228 -0.23 24.62 -13.13
N VAL A 229 -1.12 25.29 -12.42
CA VAL A 229 -1.01 25.49 -10.98
C VAL A 229 -2.32 25.13 -10.31
N ALA A 230 -2.24 24.36 -9.22
CA ALA A 230 -3.36 24.05 -8.36
C ALA A 230 -3.04 24.42 -6.91
N THR A 231 -4.07 24.83 -6.17
CA THR A 231 -3.92 25.18 -4.76
C THR A 231 -5.04 24.56 -3.94
N ALA A 232 -4.69 23.87 -2.85
CA ALA A 232 -5.61 23.44 -1.84
C ALA A 232 -5.30 24.15 -0.50
N VAL A 233 -6.35 24.57 0.21
CA VAL A 233 -6.23 25.30 1.47
C VAL A 233 -7.08 24.63 2.52
N ASN A 234 -6.46 24.26 3.63
CA ASN A 234 -7.19 23.84 4.82
C ASN A 234 -7.68 25.08 5.58
N ASP A 235 -8.93 25.45 5.40
CA ASP A 235 -9.59 26.57 6.07
C ASP A 235 -10.74 26.10 7.00
N SER A 236 -10.87 24.79 7.22
CA SER A 236 -11.92 24.20 8.06
C SER A 236 -11.81 24.67 9.52
N LEU A 237 -12.91 25.17 10.05
CA LEU A 237 -13.03 25.52 11.48
C LEU A 237 -12.90 24.31 12.40
N LEU A 238 -13.11 23.11 11.89
CA LEU A 238 -13.00 21.85 12.63
C LEU A 238 -11.54 21.35 12.70
N SER A 239 -10.68 21.78 11.76
CA SER A 239 -9.28 21.39 11.77
C SER A 239 -8.46 22.34 12.66
N PRO A 240 -7.76 21.82 13.70
CA PRO A 240 -6.88 22.65 14.55
C PRO A 240 -5.69 23.22 13.76
N PHE A 241 -5.38 22.66 12.59
CA PHE A 241 -4.24 23.05 11.74
C PHE A 241 -4.61 24.00 10.63
N SER A 242 -5.91 24.33 10.49
CA SER A 242 -6.39 25.23 9.43
C SER A 242 -5.77 26.62 9.51
N THR A 243 -5.78 27.32 8.38
CA THR A 243 -5.36 28.71 8.26
C THR A 243 -6.13 29.61 9.22
N VAL A 244 -7.42 29.31 9.44
CA VAL A 244 -8.31 30.08 10.33
C VAL A 244 -7.95 29.86 11.80
N ARG A 245 -7.80 28.59 12.24
CA ARG A 245 -7.49 28.27 13.63
C ARG A 245 -6.08 28.66 14.03
N ARG A 246 -5.09 28.47 13.13
CA ARG A 246 -3.69 28.89 13.38
C ARG A 246 -3.44 30.38 13.18
N GLY A 247 -4.35 31.09 12.51
CA GLY A 247 -4.18 32.51 12.17
C GLY A 247 -3.00 32.79 11.23
N ARG A 248 -2.47 31.76 10.54
CA ARG A 248 -1.33 31.89 9.63
C ARG A 248 -1.37 30.84 8.54
N ARG A 249 -0.76 31.16 7.40
CA ARG A 249 -0.59 30.27 6.25
C ARG A 249 0.80 29.64 6.30
N ILE A 250 0.87 28.32 6.30
CA ILE A 250 2.10 27.53 6.19
C ILE A 250 2.00 26.81 4.87
N THR A 251 2.79 27.24 3.88
CA THR A 251 2.66 26.79 2.50
C THR A 251 3.69 25.70 2.20
N SER A 252 3.22 24.59 1.65
CA SER A 252 4.02 23.56 0.97
C SER A 252 3.90 23.75 -0.53
N VAL A 253 5.02 23.67 -1.25
CA VAL A 253 5.06 23.77 -2.71
C VAL A 253 5.65 22.49 -3.28
N THR A 254 4.86 21.78 -4.08
CA THR A 254 5.26 20.57 -4.78
C THR A 254 5.36 20.84 -6.27
N ARG A 255 6.42 20.35 -6.91
CA ARG A 255 6.57 20.40 -8.36
C ARG A 255 6.46 19.01 -8.93
N VAL A 256 5.68 18.89 -10.00
CA VAL A 256 5.52 17.66 -10.78
C VAL A 256 5.85 17.95 -12.24
N ASN A 257 6.46 17.01 -12.91
CA ASN A 257 6.84 17.16 -14.32
C ASN A 257 5.66 16.84 -15.24
N ASN A 258 4.82 15.89 -14.86
CA ASN A 258 3.67 15.46 -15.64
C ASN A 258 2.43 15.29 -14.76
N ILE A 259 1.28 15.56 -15.35
CA ILE A 259 -0.05 15.26 -14.81
C ILE A 259 -1.04 15.22 -15.96
N ALA A 260 -2.07 14.37 -15.89
CA ALA A 260 -2.99 14.16 -17.00
C ALA A 260 -3.74 15.45 -17.44
N ASN A 261 -4.19 16.26 -16.50
CA ASN A 261 -4.93 17.50 -16.78
C ASN A 261 -5.06 18.38 -15.52
N GLN A 262 -5.65 19.57 -15.67
CA GLN A 262 -5.85 20.52 -14.56
C GLN A 262 -6.77 19.96 -13.45
N THR A 263 -7.73 19.11 -13.78
CA THR A 263 -8.62 18.47 -12.79
C THR A 263 -7.82 17.52 -11.90
N GLU A 264 -6.95 16.71 -12.51
CA GLU A 264 -6.07 15.80 -11.76
C GLU A 264 -5.03 16.57 -10.93
N LEU A 265 -4.53 17.70 -11.45
CA LEU A 265 -3.63 18.56 -10.68
C LEU A 265 -4.33 19.12 -9.42
N GLN A 266 -5.59 19.56 -9.57
CA GLN A 266 -6.39 20.03 -8.43
C GLN A 266 -6.68 18.91 -7.43
N ALA A 267 -7.03 17.72 -7.91
CA ALA A 267 -7.22 16.53 -7.07
C ALA A 267 -5.93 16.15 -6.35
N TYR A 268 -4.78 16.23 -7.02
CA TYR A 268 -3.48 15.99 -6.42
C TYR A 268 -3.17 16.99 -5.28
N ALA A 269 -3.43 18.28 -5.48
CA ALA A 269 -3.25 19.29 -4.42
C ALA A 269 -4.18 19.02 -3.22
N GLN A 270 -5.43 18.63 -3.46
CA GLN A 270 -6.38 18.25 -2.43
C GLN A 270 -5.93 17.00 -1.67
N ARG A 271 -5.40 16.01 -2.38
CA ARG A 271 -4.83 14.81 -1.77
C ARG A 271 -3.66 15.12 -0.84
N LEU A 272 -2.68 15.93 -1.29
CA LEU A 272 -1.55 16.34 -0.44
C LEU A 272 -2.01 17.07 0.82
N MET A 273 -3.03 17.91 0.70
CA MET A 273 -3.66 18.56 1.84
C MET A 273 -4.26 17.52 2.81
N TYR A 274 -5.02 16.57 2.28
CA TYR A 274 -5.66 15.53 3.06
C TYR A 274 -4.64 14.60 3.72
N GLU A 275 -3.63 14.13 3.00
CA GLU A 275 -2.54 13.29 3.52
C GLU A 275 -1.76 13.99 4.65
N SER A 276 -1.48 15.30 4.49
CA SER A 276 -0.84 16.08 5.55
C SER A 276 -1.70 16.19 6.82
N MET A 277 -3.03 16.20 6.67
CA MET A 277 -3.94 16.19 7.79
C MET A 277 -4.11 14.79 8.40
N MET A 278 -4.10 13.76 7.57
CA MET A 278 -4.11 12.35 8.01
C MET A 278 -2.88 11.99 8.85
N ALA A 279 -1.72 12.53 8.50
CA ALA A 279 -0.49 12.31 9.26
C ALA A 279 -0.47 13.02 10.63
N THR A 280 -1.53 13.70 11.04
CA THR A 280 -1.57 14.43 12.30
C THR A 280 -1.94 13.58 13.51
N GLU A 281 -2.66 12.49 13.33
CA GLU A 281 -2.94 11.53 14.39
C GLU A 281 -2.64 10.12 13.92
N THR A 282 -1.70 9.48 14.58
CA THR A 282 -1.40 8.06 14.42
C THR A 282 -1.90 7.31 15.64
N LEU A 283 -2.67 6.26 15.42
CA LEU A 283 -3.17 5.36 16.44
C LEU A 283 -2.57 3.98 16.21
N THR A 284 -1.81 3.51 17.18
CA THR A 284 -1.34 2.11 17.22
C THR A 284 -2.22 1.34 18.18
N LEU A 285 -2.78 0.23 17.70
CA LEU A 285 -3.62 -0.66 18.49
C LEU A 285 -3.31 -2.13 18.16
N ARG A 286 -3.82 -3.03 19.00
CA ARG A 286 -3.68 -4.47 18.81
C ARG A 286 -5.02 -5.17 18.81
N THR A 287 -5.13 -6.20 17.98
CA THR A 287 -6.31 -7.09 17.90
C THR A 287 -5.87 -8.55 17.95
N ALA A 288 -6.81 -9.47 18.05
CA ALA A 288 -6.57 -10.84 17.63
C ALA A 288 -6.23 -10.86 16.14
N VAL A 289 -5.45 -11.84 15.68
CA VAL A 289 -5.12 -11.98 14.25
C VAL A 289 -6.39 -12.22 13.45
N LEU A 290 -6.69 -11.32 12.53
CA LEU A 290 -7.83 -11.36 11.62
C LEU A 290 -7.35 -11.35 10.18
N PRO A 291 -7.92 -12.23 9.31
CA PRO A 291 -7.67 -12.16 7.88
C PRO A 291 -8.49 -11.03 7.23
N GLY A 292 -8.11 -10.70 5.99
CA GLY A 292 -8.86 -9.75 5.16
C GLY A 292 -8.35 -8.32 5.20
N HIS A 293 -7.31 -8.03 5.99
CA HIS A 293 -6.63 -6.74 5.96
C HIS A 293 -5.78 -6.58 4.71
N GLY A 294 -5.94 -5.45 4.05
CA GLY A 294 -5.20 -5.06 2.86
C GLY A 294 -4.25 -3.89 3.11
N VAL A 295 -3.98 -3.16 2.05
CA VAL A 295 -3.20 -1.92 2.07
C VAL A 295 -4.17 -0.74 1.97
N ASN A 296 -4.07 0.22 2.88
CA ASN A 296 -4.94 1.40 2.95
C ASN A 296 -6.42 1.10 3.28
N ASP A 297 -6.72 0.02 3.97
CA ASP A 297 -8.07 -0.28 4.44
C ASP A 297 -8.61 0.83 5.35
N VAL A 298 -9.91 1.02 5.31
CA VAL A 298 -10.60 2.00 6.16
C VAL A 298 -11.15 1.31 7.40
N VAL A 299 -10.70 1.77 8.56
CA VAL A 299 -11.02 1.17 9.86
C VAL A 299 -11.82 2.13 10.73
N ALA A 300 -12.99 1.71 11.15
CA ALA A 300 -13.77 2.43 12.15
C ALA A 300 -13.43 1.93 13.56
N ILE A 301 -13.06 2.84 14.46
CA ILE A 301 -12.79 2.54 15.87
C ILE A 301 -13.92 3.13 16.72
N ILE A 302 -14.53 2.29 17.55
CA ILE A 302 -15.55 2.66 18.53
C ILE A 302 -15.02 2.31 19.91
N HIS A 303 -14.26 3.23 20.50
CA HIS A 303 -13.63 3.07 21.79
C HIS A 303 -13.74 4.37 22.59
N PRO A 304 -13.94 4.34 23.93
CA PRO A 304 -14.10 5.55 24.76
C PRO A 304 -12.94 6.56 24.65
N GLN A 305 -11.74 6.09 24.36
CA GLN A 305 -10.52 6.91 24.28
C GLN A 305 -10.08 7.23 22.84
N ALA A 306 -10.62 6.51 21.83
CA ALA A 306 -10.25 6.71 20.42
C ALA A 306 -11.45 6.35 19.55
N GLN A 307 -12.25 7.34 19.18
CA GLN A 307 -13.39 7.15 18.30
C GLN A 307 -13.16 7.86 16.97
N GLY A 308 -13.40 7.17 15.87
CA GLY A 308 -13.29 7.76 14.53
C GLY A 308 -13.06 6.77 13.42
N ILE A 309 -12.87 7.32 12.22
CA ILE A 309 -12.56 6.59 11.02
C ILE A 309 -11.11 6.87 10.67
N TYR A 310 -10.37 5.81 10.42
CA TYR A 310 -8.94 5.82 10.19
C TYR A 310 -8.61 5.11 8.87
N GLN A 311 -7.47 5.43 8.30
CA GLN A 311 -6.84 4.65 7.26
C GLN A 311 -5.76 3.77 7.88
N GLU A 312 -5.75 2.49 7.57
CA GLU A 312 -4.72 1.56 7.98
C GLU A 312 -3.50 1.72 7.06
N VAL A 313 -2.41 2.23 7.62
CA VAL A 313 -1.17 2.48 6.88
C VAL A 313 -0.13 1.39 7.08
N GLY A 314 -0.40 0.48 8.00
CA GLY A 314 0.43 -0.69 8.23
C GLY A 314 -0.18 -1.64 9.23
N TRP A 315 0.20 -2.91 9.11
CA TRP A 315 -0.10 -3.91 10.10
C TRP A 315 0.96 -5.01 10.13
N SER A 316 1.08 -5.69 11.27
CA SER A 316 1.96 -6.85 11.41
C SER A 316 1.27 -7.94 12.21
N ALA A 317 1.50 -9.20 11.84
CA ALA A 317 0.93 -10.35 12.53
C ALA A 317 1.83 -11.59 12.42
N THR A 318 1.99 -12.30 13.54
CA THR A 318 2.52 -13.67 13.54
C THR A 318 1.33 -14.64 13.46
N LEU A 319 1.32 -15.50 12.45
CA LEU A 319 0.17 -16.34 12.11
C LEU A 319 0.08 -17.60 13.01
N ALA A 320 0.05 -17.41 14.33
CA ALA A 320 -0.06 -18.48 15.32
C ALA A 320 -1.26 -18.27 16.26
N PRO A 321 -1.82 -19.36 16.81
CA PRO A 321 -2.88 -19.26 17.81
C PRO A 321 -2.45 -18.42 19.01
N GLY A 322 -3.30 -17.49 19.43
CA GLY A 322 -3.04 -16.64 20.59
C GLY A 322 -2.08 -15.48 20.36
N GLN A 323 -1.61 -15.29 19.13
CA GLN A 323 -0.83 -14.12 18.77
C GLN A 323 -1.72 -12.91 18.46
N GLU A 324 -1.10 -11.76 18.50
CA GLU A 324 -1.74 -10.48 18.28
C GLU A 324 -1.39 -9.92 16.88
N MET A 325 -2.29 -9.12 16.34
CA MET A 325 -2.06 -8.30 15.17
C MET A 325 -1.93 -6.86 15.61
N THR A 326 -0.86 -6.19 15.21
CA THR A 326 -0.63 -4.77 15.48
C THR A 326 -1.04 -3.97 14.27
N HIS A 327 -1.78 -2.88 14.50
CA HIS A 327 -2.26 -1.96 13.47
C HIS A 327 -1.68 -0.59 13.66
N GLU A 328 -1.21 0.04 12.58
CA GLU A 328 -0.87 1.45 12.50
C GLU A 328 -1.95 2.16 11.68
N LEU A 329 -2.72 3.00 12.34
CA LEU A 329 -3.86 3.71 11.77
C LEU A 329 -3.57 5.20 11.75
N ARG A 330 -4.00 5.89 10.69
CA ARG A 330 -3.89 7.36 10.59
C ARG A 330 -5.24 7.97 10.28
N ARG A 331 -5.52 9.13 10.84
CA ARG A 331 -6.69 9.90 10.47
C ARG A 331 -6.40 11.38 10.29
N SER A 332 -7.24 12.01 9.48
CA SER A 332 -7.39 13.47 9.48
C SER A 332 -8.20 13.93 10.70
N VAL A 333 -7.78 15.02 11.32
CA VAL A 333 -8.54 15.64 12.42
C VAL A 333 -9.76 16.42 11.88
N ILE A 334 -10.04 16.38 10.60
CA ILE A 334 -11.26 16.94 10.02
C ILE A 334 -12.38 15.91 10.19
N HIS A 335 -13.28 16.20 11.11
CA HIS A 335 -14.60 15.58 11.09
C HIS A 335 -15.40 16.19 9.93
N VAL A 336 -15.66 15.40 8.90
CA VAL A 336 -16.61 15.77 7.83
C VAL A 336 -18.01 15.54 8.35
#